data_9a5a9a11136444e911c0ba90c06e51e6
#
_entry.id   9a5a9a11136444e911c0ba90c06e51e6
#
_cell.length_a   1.000
_cell.length_b   1.000
_cell.length_c   1.000
_cell.angle_alpha   90.00
_cell.angle_beta   90.00
_cell.angle_gamma   90.00
#
_symmetry.space_group_name_H-M   'P 1'
#
loop_
_entity.id
_entity.type
_entity.pdbx_description
1 polymer ?
#
loop_
_entity_poly.entity_id
_entity_poly.type
_entity_poly.pdbx_seq_one_letter_code
_entity_poly.pdbx_strand_id
1 'polypeptide(L)'
;MEDALSASSSGLISLYQELEDYIFSLGDDIQKKELKYYHAFSRIKNFVCVEIRSKKQEIVLYQINYKALQNPPQNSRDVSKTGHYGTGDTEVTIKSIDGLEEIRGLIEKSYGNG
;
A
#
# COMPACT_ATOMS: atom_id res chain seq x y z
N MET A 1 7.58 -10.59 5.29
CA MET A 1 6.69 -9.64 5.98
C MET A 1 6.06 -10.18 7.25
N GLU A 2 6.01 -11.48 7.43
CA GLU A 2 5.52 -12.07 8.68
C GLU A 2 6.32 -11.62 9.91
N ASP A 3 7.63 -11.53 9.79
CA ASP A 3 8.49 -11.07 10.89
C ASP A 3 8.16 -9.61 11.26
N ALA A 4 7.89 -8.78 10.27
CA ALA A 4 7.50 -7.39 10.52
C ALA A 4 6.14 -7.30 11.19
N LEU A 5 5.17 -8.14 10.81
CA LEU A 5 3.86 -8.20 11.46
C LEU A 5 4.00 -8.66 12.91
N SER A 6 4.81 -9.70 13.16
CA SER A 6 5.05 -10.21 14.51
C SER A 6 5.69 -9.17 15.43
N ALA A 7 6.51 -8.29 14.87
CA ALA A 7 7.19 -7.23 15.61
C ALA A 7 6.35 -5.95 15.74
N SER A 8 5.17 -5.91 15.13
CA SER A 8 4.33 -4.71 15.10
C SER A 8 3.43 -4.61 16.32
N SER A 9 3.07 -3.39 16.70
CA SER A 9 2.07 -3.14 17.73
C SER A 9 0.69 -3.64 17.27
N SER A 10 -0.20 -3.87 18.23
CA SER A 10 -1.58 -4.25 17.92
C SER A 10 -2.29 -3.19 17.07
N GLY A 11 -1.99 -1.91 17.30
CA GLY A 11 -2.54 -0.81 16.50
C GLY A 11 -2.09 -0.86 15.06
N LEU A 12 -0.81 -1.16 14.83
CA LEU A 12 -0.28 -1.27 13.45
C LEU A 12 -0.86 -2.49 12.73
N ILE A 13 -0.99 -3.62 13.43
CA ILE A 13 -1.62 -4.82 12.88
C ILE A 13 -3.08 -4.54 12.49
N SER A 14 -3.83 -3.84 13.36
CA SER A 14 -5.20 -3.45 13.06
C SER A 14 -5.29 -2.53 11.86
N LEU A 15 -4.37 -1.57 11.73
CA LEU A 15 -4.31 -0.69 10.58
C LEU A 15 -4.05 -1.47 9.29
N TYR A 16 -3.14 -2.43 9.33
CA TYR A 16 -2.86 -3.29 8.19
C TYR A 16 -4.11 -4.10 7.78
N GLN A 17 -4.81 -4.66 8.74
CA GLN A 17 -6.03 -5.42 8.46
C GLN A 17 -7.11 -4.55 7.84
N GLU A 18 -7.31 -3.33 8.31
CA GLU A 18 -8.25 -2.39 7.73
C GLU A 18 -7.85 -2.05 6.27
N LEU A 19 -6.57 -1.84 6.03
CA LEU A 19 -6.06 -1.59 4.68
C LEU A 19 -6.35 -2.77 3.76
N GLU A 20 -6.05 -3.99 4.21
CA GLU A 20 -6.25 -5.20 3.42
C GLU A 20 -7.73 -5.42 3.13
N ASP A 21 -8.59 -5.25 4.13
CA ASP A 21 -10.04 -5.38 3.96
C ASP A 21 -10.55 -4.36 2.94
N TYR A 22 -10.06 -3.13 3.00
CA TYR A 22 -10.42 -2.10 2.05
C TYR A 22 -10.00 -2.49 0.62
N ILE A 23 -8.77 -2.96 0.45
CA ILE A 23 -8.27 -3.38 -0.87
C ILE A 23 -9.15 -4.48 -1.45
N PHE A 24 -9.47 -5.52 -0.67
CA PHE A 24 -10.31 -6.60 -1.14
C PHE A 24 -11.75 -6.18 -1.41
N SER A 25 -12.22 -5.10 -0.77
CA SER A 25 -13.56 -4.57 -1.02
C SER A 25 -13.72 -3.96 -2.42
N LEU A 26 -12.63 -3.67 -3.11
CA LEU A 26 -12.66 -3.05 -4.43
C LEU A 26 -13.15 -3.98 -5.54
N GLY A 27 -13.02 -5.28 -5.35
CA GLY A 27 -13.49 -6.25 -6.35
C GLY A 27 -13.28 -7.69 -5.91
N ASP A 28 -13.99 -8.61 -6.58
CA ASP A 28 -13.92 -10.04 -6.28
C ASP A 28 -12.74 -10.72 -6.99
N ASP A 29 -12.09 -10.03 -7.90
CA ASP A 29 -11.02 -10.56 -8.74
C ASP A 29 -9.63 -10.25 -8.22
N ILE A 30 -9.53 -9.71 -6.99
CA ILE A 30 -8.25 -9.33 -6.40
C ILE A 30 -7.56 -10.54 -5.79
N GLN A 31 -6.29 -10.71 -6.12
CA GLN A 31 -5.44 -11.75 -5.56
C GLN A 31 -4.32 -11.14 -4.73
N LYS A 32 -4.03 -11.77 -3.60
CA LYS A 32 -2.95 -11.38 -2.71
C LYS A 32 -1.80 -12.37 -2.88
N LYS A 33 -0.60 -11.85 -3.06
CA LYS A 33 0.63 -12.63 -3.10
C LYS A 33 1.52 -12.22 -1.92
N GLU A 34 1.81 -13.15 -1.04
CA GLU A 34 2.67 -12.91 0.11
C GLU A 34 4.12 -13.18 -0.28
N LEU A 35 4.95 -12.14 -0.24
CA LEU A 35 6.36 -12.21 -0.53
C LEU A 35 7.15 -11.96 0.76
N LYS A 36 8.47 -12.20 0.72
CA LYS A 36 9.28 -12.18 1.93
C LYS A 36 9.25 -10.80 2.65
N TYR A 37 9.32 -9.72 1.88
CA TYR A 37 9.43 -8.37 2.44
C TYR A 37 8.22 -7.49 2.19
N TYR A 38 7.25 -7.95 1.39
CA TYR A 38 6.05 -7.17 1.10
C TYR A 38 4.91 -8.08 0.63
N HIS A 39 3.70 -7.56 0.64
CA HIS A 39 2.53 -8.22 0.04
C HIS A 39 2.13 -7.47 -1.21
N ALA A 40 1.83 -8.21 -2.28
CA ALA A 40 1.37 -7.62 -3.54
C ALA A 40 -0.09 -7.96 -3.76
N PHE A 41 -0.86 -6.97 -4.17
CA PHE A 41 -2.27 -7.14 -4.51
C PHE A 41 -2.42 -6.89 -6.01
N SER A 42 -3.05 -7.83 -6.70
CA SER A 42 -3.14 -7.78 -8.15
C SER A 42 -4.56 -8.07 -8.63
N ARG A 43 -4.84 -7.55 -9.79
CA ARG A 43 -6.01 -7.87 -10.59
C ARG A 43 -5.53 -8.63 -11.83
N ILE A 44 -5.18 -7.93 -12.91
CA ILE A 44 -4.43 -8.53 -14.04
C ILE A 44 -2.94 -8.44 -13.74
N LYS A 45 -2.52 -7.33 -13.14
CA LYS A 45 -1.15 -7.10 -12.67
C LYS A 45 -1.20 -6.41 -11.31
N ASN A 46 -0.06 -6.28 -10.66
CA ASN A 46 0.01 -5.65 -9.35
C ASN A 46 -0.45 -4.18 -9.45
N PHE A 47 -1.37 -3.78 -8.58
CA PHE A 47 -1.83 -2.39 -8.50
C PHE A 47 -1.44 -1.73 -7.17
N VAL A 48 -1.14 -2.51 -6.15
CA VAL A 48 -0.59 -1.98 -4.90
C VAL A 48 0.29 -3.02 -4.24
N CYS A 49 1.43 -2.59 -3.73
CA CYS A 49 2.33 -3.42 -2.93
C CYS A 49 2.47 -2.77 -1.56
N VAL A 50 2.47 -3.57 -0.50
CA VAL A 50 2.42 -3.09 0.88
C VAL A 50 3.60 -3.65 1.66
N GLU A 51 4.34 -2.77 2.34
CA GLU A 51 5.45 -3.11 3.21
C GLU A 51 5.17 -2.56 4.62
N ILE A 52 5.41 -3.36 5.65
CA ILE A 52 5.32 -2.91 7.03
C ILE A 52 6.72 -2.59 7.55
N ARG A 53 6.89 -1.38 8.05
CA ARG A 53 8.11 -0.94 8.72
C ARG A 53 7.85 -0.90 10.22
N SER A 54 8.04 -2.05 10.88
CA SER A 54 7.71 -2.22 12.30
C SER A 54 8.52 -1.32 13.22
N LYS A 55 9.77 -1.06 12.90
CA LYS A 55 10.63 -0.17 13.70
C LYS A 55 10.12 1.27 13.73
N LYS A 56 9.49 1.71 12.65
CA LYS A 56 8.92 3.05 12.53
C LYS A 56 7.42 3.08 12.78
N GLN A 57 6.81 1.91 13.01
CA GLN A 57 5.36 1.76 13.20
C GLN A 57 4.57 2.42 12.09
N GLU A 58 4.93 2.09 10.83
CA GLU A 58 4.28 2.66 9.65
C GLU A 58 4.07 1.60 8.58
N ILE A 59 3.11 1.86 7.69
CA ILE A 59 2.83 1.05 6.52
C ILE A 59 3.17 1.88 5.28
N VAL A 60 3.91 1.28 4.36
CA VAL A 60 4.31 1.94 3.12
C VAL A 60 3.63 1.21 1.96
N LEU A 61 2.94 1.98 1.11
CA LEU A 61 2.28 1.47 -0.07
C LEU A 61 2.99 1.97 -1.32
N TYR A 62 3.13 1.08 -2.31
CA TYR A 62 3.65 1.43 -3.63
C TYR A 62 2.52 1.23 -4.63
N GLN A 63 2.18 2.28 -5.36
CA GLN A 63 1.07 2.33 -6.29
C GLN A 63 1.54 2.88 -7.63
N ILE A 64 0.68 2.81 -8.65
CA ILE A 64 1.01 3.29 -10.00
C ILE A 64 0.38 4.67 -10.24
N ASN A 65 0.92 5.37 -11.26
CA ASN A 65 0.40 6.65 -11.79
C ASN A 65 0.59 7.88 -10.89
N TYR A 66 1.77 8.03 -10.27
CA TYR A 66 2.08 9.26 -9.56
C TYR A 66 1.90 10.50 -10.42
N LYS A 67 2.36 10.44 -11.68
CA LYS A 67 2.30 11.58 -12.60
C LYS A 67 0.89 12.01 -12.96
N ALA A 68 -0.10 11.14 -12.76
CA ALA A 68 -1.50 11.47 -12.98
C ALA A 68 -2.14 12.20 -11.80
N LEU A 69 -1.44 12.31 -10.67
CA LEU A 69 -1.96 12.98 -9.48
C LEU A 69 -1.81 14.50 -9.63
N GLN A 70 -2.93 15.22 -9.51
CA GLN A 70 -2.90 16.68 -9.57
C GLN A 70 -2.48 17.28 -8.23
N ASN A 71 -2.90 16.68 -7.13
CA ASN A 71 -2.58 17.12 -5.78
C ASN A 71 -2.11 15.91 -4.94
N PRO A 72 -0.85 15.48 -5.12
CA PRO A 72 -0.35 14.34 -4.35
C PRO A 72 -0.34 14.64 -2.84
N PRO A 73 -0.71 13.66 -1.99
CA PRO A 73 -0.65 13.85 -0.54
C PRO A 73 0.77 14.17 -0.07
N GLN A 74 0.88 14.87 1.06
CA GLN A 74 2.18 15.24 1.64
C GLN A 74 3.04 14.03 1.97
N ASN A 75 2.42 12.92 2.35
CA ASN A 75 3.10 11.67 2.70
C ASN A 75 3.38 10.77 1.50
N SER A 76 3.28 11.31 0.28
CA SER A 76 3.55 10.59 -0.96
C SER A 76 4.79 11.14 -1.65
N ARG A 77 5.43 10.30 -2.46
CA ARG A 77 6.54 10.75 -3.32
C ARG A 77 6.64 9.88 -4.56
N ASP A 78 7.26 10.44 -5.58
CA ASP A 78 7.58 9.74 -6.83
C ASP A 78 8.82 8.86 -6.61
N VAL A 79 8.65 7.55 -6.79
CA VAL A 79 9.74 6.59 -6.68
C VAL A 79 10.00 5.85 -7.98
N SER A 80 9.54 6.42 -9.10
CA SER A 80 9.71 5.79 -10.42
C SER A 80 11.17 5.52 -10.78
N LYS A 81 12.10 6.28 -10.23
CA LYS A 81 13.55 6.14 -10.46
C LYS A 81 14.29 5.63 -9.23
N THR A 82 13.57 5.21 -8.18
CA THR A 82 14.15 4.77 -6.92
C THR A 82 13.90 3.27 -6.75
N GLY A 83 14.91 2.53 -6.33
CA GLY A 83 14.77 1.11 -6.02
C GLY A 83 13.88 0.90 -4.79
N HIS A 84 12.94 -0.05 -4.86
CA HIS A 84 12.07 -0.42 -3.75
C HIS A 84 11.51 -1.83 -3.97
N TYR A 85 10.88 -2.37 -2.95
CA TYR A 85 10.21 -3.66 -3.06
C TYR A 85 8.87 -3.51 -3.77
N GLY A 86 8.62 -4.40 -4.73
CA GLY A 86 7.33 -4.45 -5.41
C GLY A 86 7.24 -3.51 -6.60
N THR A 87 6.02 -3.32 -7.08
CA THR A 87 5.70 -2.57 -8.29
C THR A 87 5.02 -1.26 -7.91
N GLY A 88 5.37 -0.18 -8.60
CA GLY A 88 4.71 1.10 -8.43
C GLY A 88 5.68 2.26 -8.57
N ASP A 89 5.15 3.41 -8.94
CA ASP A 89 5.91 4.64 -9.08
C ASP A 89 5.59 5.68 -8.00
N THR A 90 4.62 5.38 -7.14
CA THR A 90 4.16 6.26 -6.07
C THR A 90 4.35 5.56 -4.73
N GLU A 91 5.08 6.18 -3.81
CA GLU A 91 5.20 5.70 -2.45
C GLU A 91 4.32 6.55 -1.54
N VAL A 92 3.51 5.89 -0.71
CA VAL A 92 2.67 6.56 0.30
C VAL A 92 2.90 5.88 1.64
N THR A 93 3.10 6.69 2.68
CA THR A 93 3.29 6.19 4.05
C THR A 93 2.09 6.54 4.91
N ILE A 94 1.55 5.55 5.63
CA ILE A 94 0.45 5.78 6.57
C ILE A 94 0.82 5.25 7.96
N LYS A 95 0.30 5.91 8.99
CA LYS A 95 0.53 5.55 10.40
C LYS A 95 -0.77 5.42 11.19
N SER A 96 -1.90 5.75 10.59
CA SER A 96 -3.20 5.80 11.27
C SER A 96 -4.34 5.54 10.29
N ILE A 97 -5.52 5.30 10.85
CA ILE A 97 -6.75 5.15 10.06
C ILE A 97 -7.04 6.44 9.29
N ASP A 98 -6.77 7.61 9.88
CA ASP A 98 -6.96 8.88 9.17
C ASP A 98 -6.09 8.95 7.91
N GLY A 99 -4.85 8.49 8.00
CA GLY A 99 -3.96 8.39 6.84
C GLY A 99 -4.51 7.47 5.76
N LEU A 100 -5.08 6.33 6.16
CA LEU A 100 -5.72 5.41 5.22
C LEU A 100 -6.91 6.06 4.52
N GLU A 101 -7.77 6.75 5.27
CA GLU A 101 -8.93 7.44 4.69
C GLU A 101 -8.53 8.47 3.63
N GLU A 102 -7.44 9.20 3.87
CA GLU A 102 -6.94 10.20 2.93
C GLU A 102 -6.48 9.60 1.60
N ILE A 103 -6.01 8.35 1.60
CA ILE A 103 -5.42 7.75 0.40
C ILE A 103 -6.33 6.73 -0.29
N ARG A 104 -7.55 6.52 0.18
CA ARG A 104 -8.48 5.57 -0.45
C ARG A 104 -8.65 5.83 -1.94
N GLY A 105 -8.80 7.10 -2.32
CA GLY A 105 -8.96 7.48 -3.72
C GLY A 105 -7.75 7.09 -4.59
N LEU A 106 -6.55 7.14 -4.03
CA LEU A 106 -5.33 6.72 -4.74
C LEU A 106 -5.32 5.21 -4.99
N ILE A 107 -5.74 4.44 -4.01
CA ILE A 107 -5.81 2.98 -4.13
C ILE A 107 -6.84 2.60 -5.20
N GLU A 108 -8.00 3.25 -5.19
CA GLU A 108 -9.04 3.01 -6.21
C GLU A 108 -8.54 3.32 -7.62
N LYS A 109 -7.82 4.43 -7.80
CA LYS A 109 -7.24 4.79 -9.09
C LYS A 109 -6.21 3.77 -9.54
N SER A 110 -5.37 3.31 -8.63
CA SER A 110 -4.37 2.29 -8.94
C SER A 110 -5.04 0.97 -9.35
N TYR A 111 -6.11 0.59 -8.65
CA TYR A 111 -6.91 -0.58 -9.00
C TYR A 111 -7.48 -0.47 -10.41
N GLY A 112 -8.05 0.69 -10.76
CA GLY A 112 -8.61 0.93 -12.09
C GLY A 112 -7.58 0.88 -13.21
N ASN A 113 -6.30 1.11 -12.91
CA ASN A 113 -5.20 1.05 -13.88
C ASN A 113 -4.43 -0.27 -13.86
N GLY A 114 -4.70 -1.10 -12.89
CA GLY A 114 -4.09 -2.42 -12.73
C GLY A 114 -4.90 -3.49 -13.42
#